data_9e4f0cc2bc5cee8773943686abee2089
#
_entry.id   9e4f0cc2bc5cee8773943686abee2089
#
_cell.length_a   1.000
_cell.length_b   1.000
_cell.length_c   1.000
_cell.angle_alpha   90.00
_cell.angle_beta   90.00
_cell.angle_gamma   90.00
#
_symmetry.space_group_name_H-M   'P 1'
#
loop_
_entity.id
_entity.type
_entity.pdbx_description
1 polymer ?
#
loop_
_entity_poly.entity_id
_entity_poly.type
_entity_poly.pdbx_seq_one_letter_code
_entity_poly.pdbx_strand_id
1 'polypeptide(L)'
;MPIYTRFGDKGDTVILSGRTVRKDDPLVEATGTIDELNAALGVVIAFTDDSEFKEILSSVQKDLFVIGAELVSEKTTKRITPAKTEFLERKIDEIEPKLERLTHFIIPGGSKTAAVLHLARTICRRAERRVVSASSHNKINPEIVKYLNRLSDLLFILARYENRKKRFSETLWRGK
;
A
#
# COMPACT_ATOMS: atom_id res chain seq x y z
N MET A 1 7.07 -27.40 12.23
CA MET A 1 8.26 -26.84 11.56
C MET A 1 8.65 -25.58 12.34
N PRO A 2 9.93 -25.41 12.75
CA PRO A 2 10.35 -24.21 13.47
C PRO A 2 10.21 -22.98 12.58
N ILE A 3 9.91 -21.81 13.18
CA ILE A 3 9.69 -20.55 12.46
C ILE A 3 10.99 -20.01 11.84
N TYR A 4 12.13 -20.29 12.43
CA TYR A 4 13.44 -19.88 11.95
C TYR A 4 14.21 -21.07 11.34
N THR A 5 14.87 -20.83 10.21
CA THR A 5 15.67 -21.84 9.49
C THR A 5 17.17 -21.56 9.53
N ARG A 6 17.58 -20.37 9.98
CA ARG A 6 18.95 -19.82 9.94
C ARG A 6 19.55 -19.68 8.53
N PHE A 7 18.79 -19.99 7.48
CA PHE A 7 19.25 -19.89 6.10
C PHE A 7 19.66 -18.45 5.72
N GLY A 8 18.91 -17.47 6.24
CA GLY A 8 19.09 -16.05 5.94
C GLY A 8 20.19 -15.32 6.70
N ASP A 9 20.96 -16.00 7.58
CA ASP A 9 21.91 -15.36 8.50
C ASP A 9 23.15 -14.80 7.78
N LYS A 10 23.42 -15.25 6.54
CA LYS A 10 24.54 -14.79 5.70
C LYS A 10 24.14 -13.72 4.68
N GLY A 11 22.92 -13.19 4.76
CA GLY A 11 22.44 -12.12 3.87
C GLY A 11 21.76 -12.60 2.59
N ASP A 12 21.55 -13.92 2.43
CA ASP A 12 20.79 -14.48 1.32
C ASP A 12 19.37 -14.86 1.73
N THR A 13 18.48 -15.01 0.76
CA THR A 13 17.11 -15.51 0.94
C THR A 13 16.67 -16.32 -0.26
N VAL A 14 15.65 -17.17 -0.08
CA VAL A 14 14.99 -17.89 -1.18
C VAL A 14 13.67 -17.21 -1.48
N ILE A 15 13.48 -16.75 -2.71
CA ILE A 15 12.22 -16.20 -3.17
C ILE A 15 11.25 -17.30 -3.63
N LEU A 16 9.98 -17.00 -3.80
CA LEU A 16 8.91 -17.97 -4.08
C LEU A 16 9.15 -18.79 -5.36
N SER A 17 9.93 -18.27 -6.31
CA SER A 17 10.35 -19.04 -7.50
C SER A 17 11.35 -20.17 -7.20
N GLY A 18 11.87 -20.27 -5.98
CA GLY A 18 12.92 -21.19 -5.56
C GLY A 18 14.36 -20.69 -5.80
N ARG A 19 14.51 -19.50 -6.37
CA ARG A 19 15.82 -18.88 -6.62
C ARG A 19 16.39 -18.28 -5.33
N THR A 20 17.66 -18.54 -5.04
CA THR A 20 18.40 -17.85 -3.97
C THR A 20 18.88 -16.50 -4.49
N VAL A 21 18.64 -15.46 -3.72
CA VAL A 21 19.04 -14.08 -4.02
C VAL A 21 19.55 -13.41 -2.74
N ARG A 22 20.29 -12.32 -2.89
CA ARG A 22 20.68 -11.50 -1.74
C ARG A 22 19.46 -10.76 -1.15
N LYS A 23 19.50 -10.49 0.14
CA LYS A 23 18.43 -9.73 0.81
C LYS A 23 18.32 -8.27 0.36
N ASP A 24 19.38 -7.73 -0.26
CA ASP A 24 19.40 -6.40 -0.89
C ASP A 24 19.03 -6.41 -2.39
N ASP A 25 18.55 -7.54 -2.93
CA ASP A 25 18.01 -7.62 -4.29
C ASP A 25 16.76 -6.71 -4.43
N PRO A 26 16.65 -5.92 -5.53
CA PRO A 26 15.51 -5.01 -5.74
C PRO A 26 14.12 -5.68 -5.64
N LEU A 27 13.98 -6.96 -6.00
CA LEU A 27 12.71 -7.69 -5.83
C LEU A 27 12.40 -7.96 -4.35
N VAL A 28 13.43 -8.30 -3.55
CA VAL A 28 13.28 -8.52 -2.11
C VAL A 28 12.92 -7.22 -1.41
N GLU A 29 13.59 -6.11 -1.76
CA GLU A 29 13.30 -4.78 -1.24
C GLU A 29 11.87 -4.32 -1.58
N ALA A 30 11.45 -4.52 -2.84
CA ALA A 30 10.09 -4.19 -3.27
C ALA A 30 9.05 -5.02 -2.49
N THR A 31 9.25 -6.34 -2.40
CA THR A 31 8.36 -7.24 -1.68
C THR A 31 8.30 -6.91 -0.18
N GLY A 32 9.45 -6.60 0.44
CA GLY A 32 9.51 -6.19 1.85
C GLY A 32 8.76 -4.88 2.10
N THR A 33 8.84 -3.93 1.17
CA THR A 33 8.08 -2.66 1.31
C THR A 33 6.57 -2.86 1.10
N ILE A 34 6.15 -3.82 0.25
CA ILE A 34 4.74 -4.23 0.13
C ILE A 34 4.25 -4.86 1.45
N ASP A 35 5.07 -5.69 2.08
CA ASP A 35 4.73 -6.30 3.39
C ASP A 35 4.63 -5.24 4.49
N GLU A 36 5.54 -4.26 4.53
CA GLU A 36 5.47 -3.11 5.44
C GLU A 36 4.16 -2.31 5.25
N LEU A 37 3.76 -2.05 4.01
CA LEU A 37 2.48 -1.41 3.70
C LEU A 37 1.31 -2.24 4.22
N ASN A 38 1.35 -3.55 4.01
CA ASN A 38 0.31 -4.47 4.47
C ASN A 38 0.17 -4.45 6.00
N ALA A 39 1.29 -4.46 6.72
CA ALA A 39 1.31 -4.32 8.18
C ALA A 39 0.76 -2.96 8.64
N ALA A 40 1.12 -1.85 7.96
CA ALA A 40 0.59 -0.53 8.26
C ALA A 40 -0.94 -0.46 8.07
N LEU A 41 -1.50 -1.12 7.04
CA LEU A 41 -2.95 -1.23 6.86
C LEU A 41 -3.60 -2.03 8.01
N GLY A 42 -2.93 -3.06 8.53
CA GLY A 42 -3.38 -3.78 9.71
C GLY A 42 -3.54 -2.86 10.93
N VAL A 43 -2.62 -1.92 11.11
CA VAL A 43 -2.73 -0.90 12.18
C VAL A 43 -3.93 0.03 11.95
N VAL A 44 -4.17 0.48 10.71
CA VAL A 44 -5.36 1.29 10.37
C VAL A 44 -6.64 0.53 10.71
N ILE A 45 -6.74 -0.75 10.30
CA ILE A 45 -7.91 -1.60 10.56
C ILE A 45 -8.16 -1.76 12.07
N ALA A 46 -7.11 -1.86 12.87
CA ALA A 46 -7.22 -1.97 14.32
C ALA A 46 -7.72 -0.67 14.98
N PHE A 47 -7.44 0.50 14.40
CA PHE A 47 -7.84 1.80 14.95
C PHE A 47 -9.17 2.33 14.43
N THR A 48 -9.65 1.83 13.29
CA THR A 48 -10.92 2.31 12.75
C THR A 48 -12.11 1.53 13.33
N ASP A 49 -13.19 2.25 13.64
CA ASP A 49 -14.49 1.66 13.97
C ASP A 49 -15.39 1.49 12.74
N ASP A 50 -14.98 2.04 11.60
CA ASP A 50 -15.74 2.05 10.36
C ASP A 50 -15.67 0.70 9.66
N SER A 51 -16.80 0.01 9.56
CA SER A 51 -16.89 -1.31 8.93
C SER A 51 -16.57 -1.28 7.44
N GLU A 52 -16.98 -0.21 6.73
CA GLU A 52 -16.68 -0.06 5.30
C GLU A 52 -15.18 0.11 5.08
N PHE A 53 -14.49 0.90 5.93
CA PHE A 53 -13.03 1.02 5.88
C PHE A 53 -12.35 -0.32 6.12
N LYS A 54 -12.82 -1.09 7.12
CA LYS A 54 -12.29 -2.44 7.41
C LYS A 54 -12.41 -3.36 6.19
N GLU A 55 -13.56 -3.35 5.52
CA GLU A 55 -13.79 -4.18 4.33
C GLU A 55 -12.88 -3.78 3.17
N ILE A 56 -12.82 -2.47 2.84
CA ILE A 56 -11.95 -1.95 1.77
C ILE A 56 -10.49 -2.32 2.05
N LEU A 57 -9.99 -2.00 3.25
CA LEU A 57 -8.58 -2.21 3.58
C LEU A 57 -8.22 -3.69 3.68
N SER A 58 -9.14 -4.54 4.18
CA SER A 58 -8.93 -5.99 4.18
C SER A 58 -8.89 -6.59 2.78
N SER A 59 -9.66 -6.03 1.83
CA SER A 59 -9.57 -6.41 0.41
C SER A 59 -8.22 -6.00 -0.17
N VAL A 60 -7.77 -4.78 0.12
CA VAL A 60 -6.44 -4.27 -0.29
C VAL A 60 -5.32 -5.15 0.28
N GLN A 61 -5.37 -5.55 1.55
CA GLN A 61 -4.37 -6.44 2.14
C GLN A 61 -4.23 -7.76 1.37
N LYS A 62 -5.35 -8.35 0.92
CA LYS A 62 -5.33 -9.55 0.07
C LYS A 62 -4.67 -9.29 -1.29
N ASP A 63 -4.92 -8.12 -1.88
CA ASP A 63 -4.29 -7.74 -3.14
C ASP A 63 -2.78 -7.49 -2.96
N LEU A 64 -2.34 -6.93 -1.83
CA LEU A 64 -0.91 -6.78 -1.51
C LEU A 64 -0.18 -8.13 -1.37
N PHE A 65 -0.84 -9.16 -0.82
CA PHE A 65 -0.29 -10.53 -0.85
C PHE A 65 -0.15 -11.07 -2.28
N VAL A 66 -1.13 -10.77 -3.16
CA VAL A 66 -1.03 -11.15 -4.59
C VAL A 66 0.14 -10.42 -5.24
N ILE A 67 0.31 -9.12 -4.98
CA ILE A 67 1.45 -8.33 -5.49
C ILE A 67 2.78 -8.93 -5.03
N GLY A 68 2.93 -9.21 -3.73
CA GLY A 68 4.15 -9.80 -3.17
C GLY A 68 4.52 -11.13 -3.84
N ALA A 69 3.53 -12.00 -4.05
CA ALA A 69 3.74 -13.28 -4.74
C ALA A 69 4.09 -13.09 -6.24
N GLU A 70 3.42 -12.15 -6.91
CA GLU A 70 3.62 -11.88 -8.34
C GLU A 70 4.99 -11.27 -8.64
N LEU A 71 5.53 -10.45 -7.71
CA LEU A 71 6.87 -9.87 -7.84
C LEU A 71 7.99 -10.92 -7.83
N VAL A 72 7.83 -12.01 -7.09
CA VAL A 72 8.90 -13.00 -6.85
C VAL A 72 8.64 -14.36 -7.48
N SER A 73 7.55 -14.51 -8.25
CA SER A 73 7.23 -15.76 -8.95
C SER A 73 6.37 -15.55 -10.18
N GLU A 74 6.85 -15.99 -11.33
CA GLU A 74 6.08 -16.02 -12.57
C GLU A 74 4.99 -17.12 -12.57
N LYS A 75 5.08 -18.10 -11.66
CA LYS A 75 4.18 -19.25 -11.57
C LYS A 75 2.90 -18.96 -10.78
N THR A 76 2.75 -17.75 -10.22
CA THR A 76 1.52 -17.41 -9.50
C THR A 76 0.31 -17.38 -10.44
N THR A 77 -0.79 -17.99 -10.01
CA THR A 77 -2.06 -18.01 -10.76
C THR A 77 -2.90 -16.77 -10.53
N LYS A 78 -2.72 -16.10 -9.36
CA LYS A 78 -3.42 -14.85 -9.04
C LYS A 78 -2.55 -13.67 -9.43
N ARG A 79 -3.14 -12.71 -10.16
CA ARG A 79 -2.46 -11.52 -10.66
C ARG A 79 -3.27 -10.27 -10.39
N ILE A 80 -2.59 -9.15 -10.32
CA ILE A 80 -3.24 -7.84 -10.32
C ILE A 80 -3.74 -7.56 -11.74
N THR A 81 -5.00 -7.18 -11.83
CA THR A 81 -5.71 -6.89 -13.09
C THR A 81 -6.26 -5.46 -13.08
N PRO A 82 -6.60 -4.88 -14.24
CA PRO A 82 -7.22 -3.55 -14.31
C PRO A 82 -8.46 -3.41 -13.41
N ALA A 83 -9.28 -4.47 -13.29
CA ALA A 83 -10.47 -4.46 -12.43
C ALA A 83 -10.16 -4.16 -10.94
N LYS A 84 -8.94 -4.51 -10.47
CA LYS A 84 -8.51 -4.18 -9.11
C LYS A 84 -8.26 -2.68 -8.94
N THR A 85 -7.64 -2.05 -9.93
CA THR A 85 -7.42 -0.60 -9.96
C THR A 85 -8.76 0.15 -10.07
N GLU A 86 -9.65 -0.30 -10.96
CA GLU A 86 -11.00 0.25 -11.12
C GLU A 86 -11.82 0.18 -9.81
N PHE A 87 -11.63 -0.88 -9.02
CA PHE A 87 -12.26 -0.95 -7.69
C PHE A 87 -11.82 0.20 -6.78
N LEU A 88 -10.51 0.50 -6.75
CA LEU A 88 -9.98 1.62 -5.95
C LEU A 88 -10.51 2.96 -6.46
N GLU A 89 -10.56 3.14 -7.79
CA GLU A 89 -11.09 4.34 -8.44
C GLU A 89 -12.55 4.59 -8.06
N ARG A 90 -13.40 3.57 -8.15
CA ARG A 90 -14.79 3.68 -7.71
C ARG A 90 -14.92 4.10 -6.25
N LYS A 91 -14.06 3.58 -5.36
CA LYS A 91 -14.09 3.97 -3.94
C LYS A 91 -13.63 5.41 -3.72
N ILE A 92 -12.70 5.90 -4.52
CA ILE A 92 -12.31 7.33 -4.53
C ILE A 92 -13.51 8.17 -4.99
N ASP A 93 -14.12 7.83 -6.13
CA ASP A 93 -15.23 8.56 -6.73
C ASP A 93 -16.48 8.60 -5.81
N GLU A 94 -16.69 7.55 -4.99
CA GLU A 94 -17.77 7.51 -4.00
C GLU A 94 -17.52 8.44 -2.80
N ILE A 95 -16.27 8.68 -2.43
CA ILE A 95 -15.90 9.39 -1.20
C ILE A 95 -15.52 10.86 -1.47
N GLU A 96 -14.77 11.12 -2.54
CA GLU A 96 -14.24 12.46 -2.84
C GLU A 96 -15.31 13.57 -2.91
N PRO A 97 -16.50 13.33 -3.51
CA PRO A 97 -17.57 14.37 -3.53
C PRO A 97 -18.10 14.76 -2.14
N LYS A 98 -17.84 13.92 -1.13
CA LYS A 98 -18.23 14.20 0.26
C LYS A 98 -17.22 15.12 0.96
N LEU A 99 -16.07 15.42 0.34
CA LEU A 99 -14.98 16.22 0.92
C LEU A 99 -14.99 17.64 0.36
N GLU A 100 -14.49 18.57 1.15
CA GLU A 100 -14.22 19.93 0.66
C GLU A 100 -13.11 19.90 -0.39
N ARG A 101 -13.27 20.74 -1.44
CA ARG A 101 -12.25 20.86 -2.46
C ARG A 101 -10.95 21.40 -1.87
N LEU A 102 -9.85 20.72 -2.14
CA LEU A 102 -8.52 21.19 -1.73
C LEU A 102 -8.07 22.35 -2.59
N THR A 103 -7.66 23.43 -1.93
CA THR A 103 -7.04 24.61 -2.55
C THR A 103 -5.56 24.72 -2.21
N HIS A 104 -5.10 23.99 -1.21
CA HIS A 104 -3.73 23.97 -0.71
C HIS A 104 -3.33 22.56 -0.30
N PHE A 105 -2.04 22.32 -0.14
CA PHE A 105 -1.59 21.09 0.52
C PHE A 105 -2.04 21.06 1.97
N ILE A 106 -2.27 19.86 2.49
CA ILE A 106 -2.56 19.64 3.91
C ILE A 106 -1.35 19.03 4.62
N ILE A 107 -1.15 19.42 5.86
CA ILE A 107 -0.18 18.77 6.73
C ILE A 107 -0.78 17.45 7.20
N PRO A 108 -0.11 16.29 6.97
CA PRO A 108 -0.60 14.98 7.39
C PRO A 108 -0.83 14.92 8.91
N GLY A 109 -2.04 14.51 9.33
CA GLY A 109 -2.40 14.45 10.74
C GLY A 109 -3.92 14.34 10.95
N GLY A 110 -4.38 14.72 12.15
CA GLY A 110 -5.77 14.67 12.55
C GLY A 110 -6.06 13.54 13.53
N SER A 111 -7.12 12.77 13.33
CA SER A 111 -7.44 11.61 14.16
C SER A 111 -6.33 10.55 14.11
N LYS A 112 -6.28 9.65 15.10
CA LYS A 112 -5.30 8.55 15.12
C LYS A 112 -5.36 7.72 13.84
N THR A 113 -6.54 7.35 13.41
CA THR A 113 -6.77 6.58 12.17
C THR A 113 -6.30 7.36 10.95
N ALA A 114 -6.64 8.66 10.83
CA ALA A 114 -6.21 9.50 9.72
C ALA A 114 -4.68 9.66 9.65
N ALA A 115 -4.03 9.86 10.80
CA ALA A 115 -2.58 9.98 10.86
C ALA A 115 -1.87 8.69 10.39
N VAL A 116 -2.38 7.51 10.78
CA VAL A 116 -1.83 6.23 10.32
C VAL A 116 -2.16 5.96 8.83
N LEU A 117 -3.33 6.39 8.32
CA LEU A 117 -3.63 6.36 6.88
C LEU A 117 -2.65 7.21 6.07
N HIS A 118 -2.29 8.40 6.55
CA HIS A 118 -1.25 9.21 5.92
C HIS A 118 0.12 8.54 5.96
N LEU A 119 0.49 7.86 7.05
CA LEU A 119 1.72 7.06 7.13
C LEU A 119 1.68 5.92 6.10
N ALA A 120 0.61 5.12 6.07
CA ALA A 120 0.41 4.04 5.10
C ALA A 120 0.49 4.55 3.65
N ARG A 121 -0.09 5.72 3.35
CA ARG A 121 0.04 6.39 2.05
C ARG A 121 1.51 6.65 1.67
N THR A 122 2.33 7.11 2.59
CA THR A 122 3.75 7.39 2.28
C THR A 122 4.55 6.11 2.09
N ILE A 123 4.23 5.04 2.82
CA ILE A 123 4.78 3.70 2.63
C ILE A 123 4.36 3.15 1.27
N CYS A 124 3.08 3.31 0.88
CA CYS A 124 2.57 2.92 -0.43
C CYS A 124 3.35 3.58 -1.58
N ARG A 125 3.60 4.87 -1.50
CA ARG A 125 4.42 5.60 -2.46
C ARG A 125 5.89 5.14 -2.47
N ARG A 126 6.43 4.70 -1.34
CA ARG A 126 7.75 4.07 -1.28
C ARG A 126 7.73 2.71 -1.97
N ALA A 127 6.72 1.88 -1.70
CA ALA A 127 6.53 0.58 -2.36
C ALA A 127 6.43 0.73 -3.89
N GLU A 128 5.64 1.69 -4.38
CA GLU A 128 5.55 2.02 -5.80
C GLU A 128 6.94 2.30 -6.40
N ARG A 129 7.74 3.19 -5.79
CA ARG A 129 9.10 3.50 -6.27
C ARG A 129 10.03 2.29 -6.25
N ARG A 130 9.92 1.40 -5.25
CA ARG A 130 10.72 0.17 -5.18
C ARG A 130 10.32 -0.83 -6.28
N VAL A 131 9.03 -0.95 -6.57
CA VAL A 131 8.54 -1.76 -7.70
C VAL A 131 9.03 -1.19 -9.03
N VAL A 132 8.98 0.12 -9.23
CA VAL A 132 9.53 0.78 -10.42
C VAL A 132 11.03 0.53 -10.54
N SER A 133 11.80 0.64 -9.45
CA SER A 133 13.23 0.31 -9.46
C SER A 133 13.49 -1.15 -9.83
N ALA A 134 12.73 -2.09 -9.27
CA ALA A 134 12.86 -3.51 -9.59
C ALA A 134 12.50 -3.83 -11.06
N SER A 135 11.58 -3.07 -11.67
CA SER A 135 11.15 -3.26 -13.07
C SER A 135 12.23 -2.93 -14.09
N SER A 136 13.29 -2.22 -13.70
CA SER A 136 14.43 -1.93 -14.59
C SER A 136 15.22 -3.18 -15.00
N HIS A 137 15.15 -4.23 -14.20
CA HIS A 137 15.92 -5.46 -14.41
C HIS A 137 15.04 -6.73 -14.41
N ASN A 138 13.75 -6.58 -14.15
CA ASN A 138 12.82 -7.70 -14.04
C ASN A 138 11.54 -7.40 -14.82
N LYS A 139 10.96 -8.43 -15.43
CA LYS A 139 9.64 -8.33 -16.07
C LYS A 139 8.55 -8.29 -15.00
N ILE A 140 8.04 -7.13 -14.69
CA ILE A 140 6.98 -6.90 -13.71
C ILE A 140 5.68 -6.53 -14.43
N ASN A 141 4.55 -7.02 -13.93
CA ASN A 141 3.23 -6.64 -14.41
C ASN A 141 3.00 -5.12 -14.20
N PRO A 142 2.78 -4.33 -15.26
CA PRO A 142 2.59 -2.87 -15.15
C PRO A 142 1.34 -2.48 -14.35
N GLU A 143 0.35 -3.37 -14.24
CA GLU A 143 -0.84 -3.12 -13.44
C GLU A 143 -0.53 -2.98 -11.92
N ILE A 144 0.58 -3.55 -11.44
CA ILE A 144 1.03 -3.39 -10.04
C ILE A 144 1.37 -1.92 -9.76
N VAL A 145 2.10 -1.26 -10.66
CA VAL A 145 2.48 0.15 -10.49
C VAL A 145 1.23 1.03 -10.50
N LYS A 146 0.30 0.80 -11.44
CA LYS A 146 -0.97 1.53 -11.52
C LYS A 146 -1.80 1.34 -10.25
N TYR A 147 -1.90 0.10 -9.76
CA TYR A 147 -2.62 -0.22 -8.53
C TYR A 147 -2.04 0.52 -7.32
N LEU A 148 -0.72 0.47 -7.12
CA LEU A 148 -0.06 1.15 -6.00
C LEU A 148 -0.19 2.67 -6.08
N ASN A 149 -0.11 3.24 -7.28
CA ASN A 149 -0.36 4.67 -7.50
C ASN A 149 -1.79 5.03 -7.05
N ARG A 150 -2.80 4.33 -7.55
CA ARG A 150 -4.20 4.57 -7.19
C ARG A 150 -4.51 4.25 -5.72
N LEU A 151 -3.87 3.25 -5.14
CA LEU A 151 -3.99 2.95 -3.72
C LEU A 151 -3.49 4.12 -2.86
N SER A 152 -2.41 4.79 -3.27
CA SER A 152 -1.93 5.97 -2.54
C SER A 152 -2.97 7.11 -2.52
N ASP A 153 -3.72 7.28 -3.61
CA ASP A 153 -4.79 8.28 -3.71
C ASP A 153 -5.98 7.89 -2.82
N LEU A 154 -6.38 6.62 -2.84
CA LEU A 154 -7.43 6.13 -1.95
C LEU A 154 -7.07 6.34 -0.48
N LEU A 155 -5.85 6.01 -0.05
CA LEU A 155 -5.42 6.19 1.34
C LEU A 155 -5.45 7.68 1.75
N PHE A 156 -5.14 8.60 0.83
CA PHE A 156 -5.26 10.03 1.05
C PHE A 156 -6.72 10.45 1.26
N ILE A 157 -7.63 10.01 0.39
CA ILE A 157 -9.06 10.33 0.47
C ILE A 157 -9.68 9.74 1.75
N LEU A 158 -9.32 8.49 2.11
CA LEU A 158 -9.78 7.87 3.36
C LEU A 158 -9.30 8.64 4.59
N ALA A 159 -8.06 9.13 4.62
CA ALA A 159 -7.54 9.93 5.74
C ALA A 159 -8.34 11.22 5.93
N ARG A 160 -8.61 11.94 4.84
CA ARG A 160 -9.42 13.16 4.84
C ARG A 160 -10.87 12.89 5.28
N TYR A 161 -11.45 11.82 4.77
CA TYR A 161 -12.82 11.44 5.10
C TYR A 161 -12.95 11.04 6.58
N GLU A 162 -11.97 10.34 7.12
CA GLU A 162 -11.90 10.02 8.55
C GLU A 162 -11.81 11.29 9.41
N ASN A 163 -10.96 12.26 9.03
CA ASN A 163 -10.87 13.54 9.71
C ASN A 163 -12.23 14.27 9.72
N ARG A 164 -12.90 14.34 8.57
CA ARG A 164 -14.21 14.94 8.46
C ARG A 164 -15.23 14.25 9.37
N LYS A 165 -15.30 12.90 9.36
CA LYS A 165 -16.22 12.13 10.21
C LYS A 165 -15.99 12.37 11.70
N LYS A 166 -14.73 12.47 12.10
CA LYS A 166 -14.31 12.71 13.50
C LYS A 166 -14.25 14.21 13.84
N ARG A 167 -14.63 15.12 12.92
CA ARG A 167 -14.63 16.58 13.07
C ARG A 167 -13.25 17.16 13.40
N PHE A 168 -12.19 16.58 12.86
CA PHE A 168 -10.84 17.14 12.90
C PHE A 168 -10.65 18.09 11.71
N SER A 169 -10.21 19.33 12.00
CA SER A 169 -9.85 20.29 10.96
C SER A 169 -8.51 19.92 10.33
N GLU A 170 -8.45 19.96 8.99
CA GLU A 170 -7.20 19.78 8.26
C GLU A 170 -6.34 21.06 8.34
N THR A 171 -5.07 20.92 8.66
CA THR A 171 -4.12 22.04 8.69
C THR A 171 -3.61 22.29 7.27
N LEU A 172 -3.97 23.43 6.70
CA LEU A 172 -3.50 23.83 5.37
C LEU A 172 -2.05 24.32 5.42
N TRP A 173 -1.21 23.81 4.52
CA TRP A 173 0.12 24.36 4.31
C TRP A 173 0.05 25.50 3.27
N ARG A 174 0.29 26.72 3.73
CA ARG A 174 0.14 27.92 2.89
C ARG A 174 1.43 28.36 2.20
N GLY A 175 2.55 27.66 2.46
CA GLY A 175 3.87 28.02 1.92
C GLY A 175 4.25 29.47 2.29
N LYS A 176 5.48 29.68 2.68
CA LYS A 176 6.11 31.00 2.60
C LYS A 176 7.24 30.88 1.61
#